data_e3320617752a6188fa278fe9fc31f7d9
#
_entry.id   e3320617752a6188fa278fe9fc31f7d9
#
_cell.length_a   1.000
_cell.length_b   1.000
_cell.length_c   1.000
_cell.angle_alpha   90.00
_cell.angle_beta   90.00
_cell.angle_gamma   90.00
#
_symmetry.space_group_name_H-M   'P 1'
#
loop_
_entity.id
_entity.type
_entity.pdbx_description
1 polymer ?
#
loop_
_entity_poly.entity_id
_entity_poly.type
_entity_poly.pdbx_seq_one_letter_code
_entity_poly.pdbx_strand_id
1 'polypeptide(L)'
;MKVNLRRAALLAAAVAVAPGAAQAQQANLRLVSAFPENATYVKHMMPWIQKFNTDGKGVAQINFIGGPKAIPTFEVGTSVKNGVVEMAMNTGAFYTNLMPEADFLKLSQVTIAEQRKNGAFDYINKVWNQKANLVYLARMVDETPFHLYLNRKIDKPDLNGVKLRITPVYREFFQSMGATLIQTPPGEVYTALERGVVDGYGWPIHGIFDLNWHEKTKFRVDPGFYNAEVSIIMNLDAWKKLTPQQRSFIEKQALALEAMNGHWKKLNQEETERQAKSGIETIKFDPATSKSYVDKAYEVGWAHAIKQSPEHGPQMRKLLSK
;
A
#
# COMPACT_ATOMS: atom_id res chain seq x y z
N MET A 1 -64.32 -41.86 60.70
CA MET A 1 -63.21 -40.90 60.66
C MET A 1 -62.80 -40.76 59.20
N LYS A 2 -63.06 -39.58 58.56
CA LYS A 2 -62.75 -39.32 57.14
C LYS A 2 -61.47 -38.49 57.08
N VAL A 3 -60.43 -39.02 56.44
CA VAL A 3 -59.19 -38.33 56.22
C VAL A 3 -59.23 -37.75 54.80
N ASN A 4 -59.22 -36.42 54.68
CA ASN A 4 -59.15 -35.68 53.41
C ASN A 4 -57.68 -35.52 52.98
N LEU A 5 -57.27 -36.13 51.84
CA LEU A 5 -56.04 -35.84 51.17
C LEU A 5 -56.19 -34.61 50.26
N ARG A 6 -55.55 -33.53 50.62
CA ARG A 6 -55.39 -32.38 49.74
C ARG A 6 -54.20 -32.62 48.81
N ARG A 7 -54.47 -32.72 47.51
CA ARG A 7 -53.42 -32.72 46.45
C ARG A 7 -52.90 -31.32 46.26
N ALA A 8 -51.63 -31.09 46.57
CA ALA A 8 -50.92 -29.87 46.21
C ALA A 8 -50.35 -30.07 44.80
N ALA A 9 -50.85 -29.30 43.87
CA ALA A 9 -50.29 -29.19 42.48
C ALA A 9 -49.12 -28.21 42.50
N LEU A 10 -47.89 -28.69 42.33
CA LEU A 10 -46.70 -27.90 42.09
C LEU A 10 -46.67 -27.52 40.61
N LEU A 11 -46.97 -26.25 40.27
CA LEU A 11 -46.67 -25.64 38.96
C LEU A 11 -45.18 -25.37 38.86
N ALA A 12 -44.44 -26.19 38.14
CA ALA A 12 -43.07 -25.88 37.73
C ALA A 12 -43.09 -24.87 36.59
N ALA A 13 -42.81 -23.60 36.89
CA ALA A 13 -42.57 -22.57 35.87
C ALA A 13 -41.22 -22.84 35.19
N ALA A 14 -41.25 -23.37 33.96
CA ALA A 14 -40.07 -23.47 33.11
C ALA A 14 -39.71 -22.07 32.64
N VAL A 15 -38.68 -21.44 33.23
CA VAL A 15 -38.06 -20.23 32.73
C VAL A 15 -37.29 -20.60 31.47
N ALA A 16 -37.86 -20.34 30.30
CA ALA A 16 -37.15 -20.41 29.02
C ALA A 16 -36.08 -19.31 29.00
N VAL A 17 -34.86 -19.67 29.36
CA VAL A 17 -33.68 -18.81 29.11
C VAL A 17 -33.50 -18.80 27.61
N ALA A 18 -34.01 -17.76 26.94
CA ALA A 18 -33.66 -17.46 25.55
C ALA A 18 -32.14 -17.30 25.52
N PRO A 19 -31.41 -17.97 24.62
CA PRO A 19 -29.98 -17.69 24.43
C PRO A 19 -29.87 -16.23 23.98
N GLY A 20 -29.46 -15.34 24.88
CA GLY A 20 -29.10 -13.98 24.54
C GLY A 20 -28.06 -14.09 23.44
N ALA A 21 -28.36 -13.60 22.25
CA ALA A 21 -27.37 -13.46 21.20
C ALA A 21 -26.20 -12.67 21.80
N ALA A 22 -25.11 -13.37 22.13
CA ALA A 22 -23.91 -12.74 22.60
C ALA A 22 -23.52 -11.72 21.53
N GLN A 23 -23.76 -10.46 21.81
CA GLN A 23 -23.41 -9.37 20.89
C GLN A 23 -21.90 -9.44 20.77
N ALA A 24 -21.43 -9.79 19.56
CA ALA A 24 -20.00 -9.93 19.32
C ALA A 24 -19.30 -8.63 19.72
N GLN A 25 -18.28 -8.74 20.57
CA GLN A 25 -17.50 -7.58 21.01
C GLN A 25 -16.96 -6.83 19.80
N GLN A 26 -17.09 -5.49 19.79
CA GLN A 26 -16.55 -4.63 18.75
C GLN A 26 -15.07 -4.92 18.53
N ALA A 27 -14.67 -5.12 17.27
CA ALA A 27 -13.26 -5.28 16.92
C ALA A 27 -12.54 -3.93 16.99
N ASN A 28 -11.44 -3.87 17.74
CA ASN A 28 -10.58 -2.70 17.83
C ASN A 28 -9.27 -3.01 17.11
N LEU A 29 -9.02 -2.33 15.98
CA LEU A 29 -7.94 -2.61 15.05
C LEU A 29 -6.92 -1.47 15.09
N ARG A 30 -5.70 -1.74 15.56
CA ARG A 30 -4.61 -0.76 15.49
C ARG A 30 -4.08 -0.73 14.07
N LEU A 31 -3.97 0.47 13.51
CA LEU A 31 -3.43 0.73 12.18
C LEU A 31 -2.22 1.65 12.28
N VAL A 32 -1.10 1.24 11.70
CA VAL A 32 0.12 2.05 11.57
C VAL A 32 0.36 2.40 10.12
N SER A 33 0.97 3.55 9.84
CA SER A 33 1.43 3.94 8.51
C SER A 33 2.93 3.68 8.34
N ALA A 34 3.32 3.09 7.21
CA ALA A 34 4.72 3.01 6.80
C ALA A 34 5.27 4.35 6.26
N PHE A 35 4.39 5.34 6.06
CA PHE A 35 4.74 6.68 5.58
C PHE A 35 4.64 7.71 6.72
N PRO A 36 5.42 8.81 6.66
CA PRO A 36 5.28 9.93 7.58
C PRO A 36 3.85 10.47 7.64
N GLU A 37 3.42 10.93 8.81
CA GLU A 37 2.03 11.34 9.03
C GLU A 37 1.59 12.54 8.19
N ASN A 38 2.54 13.38 7.77
CA ASN A 38 2.31 14.51 6.88
C ASN A 38 2.29 14.12 5.38
N ALA A 39 2.54 12.86 5.02
CA ALA A 39 2.51 12.41 3.65
C ALA A 39 1.08 12.46 3.05
N THR A 40 1.00 12.81 1.78
CA THR A 40 -0.26 12.87 1.00
C THR A 40 -1.10 11.61 1.17
N TYR A 41 -0.48 10.42 1.18
CA TYR A 41 -1.18 9.14 1.36
C TYR A 41 -1.88 9.03 2.72
N VAL A 42 -1.21 9.46 3.80
CA VAL A 42 -1.79 9.43 5.15
C VAL A 42 -2.94 10.42 5.24
N LYS A 43 -2.75 11.66 4.75
CA LYS A 43 -3.81 12.67 4.70
C LYS A 43 -5.05 12.18 3.94
N HIS A 44 -4.85 11.39 2.87
CA HIS A 44 -5.94 10.80 2.07
C HIS A 44 -6.65 9.66 2.79
N MET A 45 -5.93 8.89 3.60
CA MET A 45 -6.50 7.78 4.38
C MET A 45 -7.35 8.27 5.56
N MET A 46 -7.03 9.42 6.18
CA MET A 46 -7.67 9.86 7.41
C MET A 46 -9.18 10.05 7.31
N PRO A 47 -9.75 10.68 6.25
CA PRO A 47 -11.20 10.76 6.09
C PRO A 47 -11.88 9.39 5.98
N TRP A 48 -11.23 8.41 5.35
CA TRP A 48 -11.71 7.03 5.30
C TRP A 48 -11.75 6.40 6.69
N ILE A 49 -10.71 6.57 7.51
CA ILE A 49 -10.70 6.08 8.91
C ILE A 49 -11.83 6.71 9.72
N GLN A 50 -12.06 8.01 9.58
CA GLN A 50 -13.16 8.71 10.26
C GLN A 50 -14.53 8.13 9.87
N LYS A 51 -14.73 7.89 8.55
CA LYS A 51 -15.96 7.27 8.05
C LYS A 51 -16.09 5.81 8.51
N PHE A 52 -15.01 5.02 8.43
CA PHE A 52 -14.95 3.66 8.94
C PHE A 52 -15.42 3.60 10.40
N ASN A 53 -14.88 4.48 11.24
CA ASN A 53 -15.19 4.54 12.66
C ASN A 53 -16.64 5.02 12.93
N THR A 54 -17.15 5.92 12.10
CA THR A 54 -18.55 6.39 12.21
C THR A 54 -19.52 5.27 11.86
N ASP A 55 -19.30 4.60 10.74
CA ASP A 55 -20.17 3.54 10.23
C ASP A 55 -20.03 2.23 11.05
N GLY A 56 -18.86 2.02 11.64
CA GLY A 56 -18.49 0.78 12.31
C GLY A 56 -18.74 0.74 13.82
N LYS A 57 -19.51 1.71 14.38
CA LYS A 57 -19.87 1.70 15.81
C LYS A 57 -20.55 0.39 16.21
N GLY A 58 -20.00 -0.28 17.23
CA GLY A 58 -20.48 -1.58 17.71
C GLY A 58 -20.02 -2.77 16.85
N VAL A 59 -19.36 -2.57 15.70
CA VAL A 59 -18.88 -3.63 14.80
C VAL A 59 -17.36 -3.68 14.76
N ALA A 60 -16.71 -2.63 14.25
CA ALA A 60 -15.26 -2.52 14.16
C ALA A 60 -14.82 -1.06 14.20
N GLN A 61 -13.67 -0.79 14.82
CA GLN A 61 -13.06 0.53 14.89
C GLN A 61 -11.58 0.45 14.55
N ILE A 62 -11.06 1.47 13.87
CA ILE A 62 -9.63 1.64 13.59
C ILE A 62 -9.06 2.67 14.56
N ASN A 63 -8.01 2.27 15.29
CA ASN A 63 -7.16 3.16 16.06
C ASN A 63 -5.87 3.43 15.27
N PHE A 64 -5.74 4.60 14.64
CA PHE A 64 -4.53 5.01 13.97
C PHE A 64 -3.46 5.38 15.01
N ILE A 65 -2.36 4.62 15.04
CA ILE A 65 -1.29 4.76 16.06
C ILE A 65 -0.09 5.56 15.58
N GLY A 66 -0.13 6.13 14.37
CA GLY A 66 0.92 7.01 13.82
C GLY A 66 1.69 6.40 12.66
N GLY A 67 2.85 7.01 12.39
CA GLY A 67 3.74 6.68 11.27
C GLY A 67 5.06 6.06 11.71
N PRO A 68 6.19 6.34 10.99
CA PRO A 68 7.50 5.73 11.23
C PRO A 68 8.12 5.96 12.61
N LYS A 69 7.58 6.91 13.39
CA LYS A 69 7.96 7.10 14.81
C LYS A 69 7.40 6.01 15.71
N ALA A 70 6.24 5.44 15.36
CA ALA A 70 5.64 4.32 16.09
C ALA A 70 6.27 2.99 15.69
N ILE A 71 6.44 2.73 14.39
CA ILE A 71 7.11 1.54 13.85
C ILE A 71 7.93 1.99 12.63
N PRO A 72 9.25 1.71 12.57
CA PRO A 72 10.09 2.08 11.43
C PRO A 72 9.54 1.55 10.09
N THR A 73 9.65 2.36 9.03
CA THR A 73 9.05 2.11 7.70
C THR A 73 9.21 0.67 7.21
N PHE A 74 10.43 0.13 7.25
CA PHE A 74 10.71 -1.21 6.70
C PHE A 74 10.41 -2.35 7.69
N GLU A 75 9.99 -2.04 8.92
CA GLU A 75 9.57 -3.01 9.93
C GLU A 75 8.04 -3.17 10.02
N VAL A 76 7.30 -2.27 9.41
CA VAL A 76 5.83 -2.26 9.46
C VAL A 76 5.23 -3.58 8.95
N GLY A 77 5.71 -4.10 7.80
CA GLY A 77 5.23 -5.37 7.26
C GLY A 77 5.45 -6.54 8.20
N THR A 78 6.65 -6.64 8.81
CA THR A 78 6.99 -7.66 9.80
C THR A 78 6.14 -7.54 11.06
N SER A 79 5.86 -6.31 11.50
CA SER A 79 5.01 -6.05 12.66
C SER A 79 3.57 -6.50 12.45
N VAL A 80 3.01 -6.29 11.25
CA VAL A 80 1.68 -6.82 10.90
C VAL A 80 1.70 -8.34 10.80
N LYS A 81 2.69 -8.93 10.11
CA LYS A 81 2.86 -10.39 10.02
C LYS A 81 2.84 -11.07 11.38
N ASN A 82 3.52 -10.48 12.36
CA ASN A 82 3.68 -11.03 13.70
C ASN A 82 2.52 -10.64 14.65
N GLY A 83 1.54 -9.87 14.20
CA GLY A 83 0.39 -9.44 15.01
C GLY A 83 0.72 -8.40 16.09
N VAL A 84 1.87 -7.69 15.96
CA VAL A 84 2.20 -6.55 16.83
C VAL A 84 1.16 -5.44 16.66
N VAL A 85 0.68 -5.25 15.42
CA VAL A 85 -0.47 -4.43 15.06
C VAL A 85 -1.35 -5.22 14.10
N GLU A 86 -2.66 -4.91 14.10
CA GLU A 86 -3.63 -5.65 13.28
C GLU A 86 -3.56 -5.22 11.81
N MET A 87 -3.31 -3.94 11.54
CA MET A 87 -3.38 -3.37 10.19
C MET A 87 -2.23 -2.40 9.92
N ALA A 88 -1.92 -2.23 8.64
CA ALA A 88 -1.04 -1.14 8.21
C ALA A 88 -1.47 -0.56 6.88
N MET A 89 -1.20 0.75 6.70
CA MET A 89 -1.04 1.35 5.40
C MET A 89 0.42 1.18 4.97
N ASN A 90 0.64 0.42 3.90
CA ASN A 90 1.97 0.06 3.46
C ASN A 90 2.06 0.02 1.92
N THR A 91 3.24 -0.19 1.38
CA THR A 91 3.50 -0.52 -0.02
C THR A 91 4.34 -1.78 -0.11
N GLY A 92 4.14 -2.57 -1.14
CA GLY A 92 4.89 -3.81 -1.36
C GLY A 92 6.40 -3.61 -1.31
N ALA A 93 6.88 -2.47 -1.79
CA ALA A 93 8.30 -2.09 -1.77
C ALA A 93 8.94 -2.09 -0.37
N PHE A 94 8.15 -1.93 0.70
CA PHE A 94 8.69 -1.77 2.06
C PHE A 94 8.74 -3.09 2.87
N TYR A 95 8.20 -4.18 2.32
CA TYR A 95 8.23 -5.49 2.98
C TYR A 95 8.66 -6.63 2.05
N THR A 96 9.50 -6.32 1.06
CA THR A 96 10.10 -7.32 0.14
C THR A 96 10.99 -8.34 0.86
N ASN A 97 11.47 -8.00 2.05
CA ASN A 97 12.18 -8.91 2.95
C ASN A 97 11.31 -10.06 3.46
N LEU A 98 10.00 -9.89 3.52
CA LEU A 98 9.05 -10.94 3.90
C LEU A 98 8.72 -11.85 2.71
N MET A 99 8.56 -11.23 1.55
CA MET A 99 8.18 -11.91 0.32
C MET A 99 8.50 -11.02 -0.88
N PRO A 100 9.27 -11.51 -1.87
CA PRO A 100 9.63 -10.71 -3.04
C PRO A 100 8.41 -10.34 -3.90
N GLU A 101 7.33 -11.13 -3.86
CA GLU A 101 6.10 -10.90 -4.63
C GLU A 101 5.43 -9.56 -4.29
N ALA A 102 5.69 -9.02 -3.09
CA ALA A 102 5.15 -7.72 -2.70
C ALA A 102 5.59 -6.59 -3.65
N ASP A 103 6.82 -6.67 -4.18
CA ASP A 103 7.35 -5.69 -5.13
C ASP A 103 6.73 -5.80 -6.55
N PHE A 104 6.06 -6.91 -6.88
CA PHE A 104 5.51 -7.12 -8.23
C PHE A 104 4.28 -6.24 -8.50
N LEU A 105 3.63 -5.75 -7.45
CA LEU A 105 2.44 -4.91 -7.56
C LEU A 105 2.71 -3.57 -8.28
N LYS A 106 3.95 -3.06 -8.24
CA LYS A 106 4.40 -1.90 -9.02
C LYS A 106 4.30 -2.10 -10.52
N LEU A 107 4.39 -3.36 -10.97
CA LEU A 107 4.38 -3.74 -12.39
C LEU A 107 2.96 -3.88 -12.94
N SER A 108 1.93 -3.65 -12.13
CA SER A 108 0.55 -3.74 -12.57
C SER A 108 0.25 -2.66 -13.61
N GLN A 109 -0.27 -3.10 -14.76
CA GLN A 109 -0.82 -2.27 -15.82
C GLN A 109 -2.35 -2.27 -15.82
N VAL A 110 -2.96 -3.02 -14.90
CA VAL A 110 -4.40 -3.10 -14.70
C VAL A 110 -4.78 -2.48 -13.36
N THR A 111 -5.92 -1.79 -13.33
CA THR A 111 -6.45 -1.14 -12.12
C THR A 111 -6.87 -2.17 -11.07
N ILE A 112 -6.99 -1.75 -9.81
CA ILE A 112 -7.48 -2.65 -8.75
C ILE A 112 -8.89 -3.16 -9.05
N ALA A 113 -9.73 -2.37 -9.70
CA ALA A 113 -11.06 -2.80 -10.13
C ALA A 113 -11.00 -3.93 -11.19
N GLU A 114 -10.04 -3.87 -12.11
CA GLU A 114 -9.76 -4.94 -13.07
C GLU A 114 -9.16 -6.17 -12.39
N GLN A 115 -8.24 -5.97 -11.42
CA GLN A 115 -7.64 -7.06 -10.64
C GLN A 115 -8.67 -7.87 -9.85
N ARG A 116 -9.71 -7.22 -9.32
CA ARG A 116 -10.84 -7.92 -8.66
C ARG A 116 -11.68 -8.74 -9.64
N LYS A 117 -11.76 -8.32 -10.90
CA LYS A 117 -12.56 -9.01 -11.94
C LYS A 117 -11.80 -10.15 -12.61
N ASN A 118 -10.48 -10.01 -12.81
CA ASN A 118 -9.66 -10.99 -13.53
C ASN A 118 -9.03 -12.06 -12.62
N GLY A 119 -9.31 -12.03 -11.29
CA GLY A 119 -8.79 -12.95 -10.31
C GLY A 119 -7.39 -12.62 -9.76
N ALA A 120 -6.78 -11.51 -10.19
CA ALA A 120 -5.47 -11.07 -9.65
C ALA A 120 -5.53 -10.80 -8.16
N PHE A 121 -6.59 -10.12 -7.70
CA PHE A 121 -6.78 -9.80 -6.28
C PHE A 121 -6.84 -11.05 -5.39
N ASP A 122 -7.57 -12.07 -5.82
CA ASP A 122 -7.69 -13.34 -5.10
C ASP A 122 -6.35 -14.10 -5.10
N TYR A 123 -5.63 -14.07 -6.24
CA TYR A 123 -4.32 -14.69 -6.33
C TYR A 123 -3.29 -13.97 -5.43
N ILE A 124 -3.29 -12.65 -5.40
CA ILE A 124 -2.48 -11.85 -4.47
C ILE A 124 -2.76 -12.30 -3.02
N ASN A 125 -4.03 -12.33 -2.61
CA ASN A 125 -4.42 -12.76 -1.27
C ASN A 125 -3.96 -14.18 -0.95
N LYS A 126 -4.09 -15.13 -1.90
CA LYS A 126 -3.57 -16.48 -1.72
C LYS A 126 -2.08 -16.47 -1.38
N VAL A 127 -1.26 -15.73 -2.15
CA VAL A 127 0.19 -15.65 -1.93
C VAL A 127 0.53 -14.95 -0.62
N TRP A 128 -0.11 -13.82 -0.30
CA TRP A 128 0.09 -13.07 0.94
C TRP A 128 -0.27 -13.87 2.19
N ASN A 129 -1.39 -14.61 2.13
CA ASN A 129 -1.81 -15.49 3.22
C ASN A 129 -0.80 -16.61 3.47
N GLN A 130 -0.31 -17.25 2.41
CA GLN A 130 0.60 -18.40 2.51
C GLN A 130 2.00 -18.00 2.96
N LYS A 131 2.55 -16.92 2.42
CA LYS A 131 3.97 -16.55 2.61
C LYS A 131 4.21 -15.60 3.78
N ALA A 132 3.26 -14.72 4.07
CA ALA A 132 3.50 -13.63 5.00
C ALA A 132 2.47 -13.50 6.13
N ASN A 133 1.51 -14.41 6.27
CA ASN A 133 0.42 -14.30 7.25
C ASN A 133 -0.32 -12.95 7.15
N LEU A 134 -0.50 -12.45 5.93
CA LEU A 134 -1.12 -11.17 5.63
C LEU A 134 -2.38 -11.35 4.79
N VAL A 135 -3.33 -10.44 4.96
CA VAL A 135 -4.46 -10.19 4.06
C VAL A 135 -4.22 -8.86 3.36
N TYR A 136 -4.29 -8.86 2.04
CA TYR A 136 -4.28 -7.65 1.21
C TYR A 136 -5.73 -7.17 1.11
N LEU A 137 -6.08 -6.10 1.85
CA LEU A 137 -7.48 -5.67 1.99
C LEU A 137 -7.92 -4.73 0.88
N ALA A 138 -7.09 -3.73 0.56
CA ALA A 138 -7.43 -2.71 -0.42
C ALA A 138 -6.17 -2.07 -1.01
N ARG A 139 -6.24 -1.65 -2.27
CA ARG A 139 -5.25 -0.77 -2.91
C ARG A 139 -5.82 0.64 -2.98
N MET A 140 -5.26 1.55 -2.17
CA MET A 140 -5.74 2.92 -2.06
C MET A 140 -5.07 3.89 -3.04
N VAL A 141 -3.96 3.51 -3.67
CA VAL A 141 -3.28 4.30 -4.71
C VAL A 141 -3.11 3.46 -5.95
N ASP A 142 -3.63 3.96 -7.05
CA ASP A 142 -3.61 3.32 -8.36
C ASP A 142 -3.38 4.37 -9.47
N GLU A 143 -3.05 3.95 -10.69
CA GLU A 143 -2.85 4.83 -11.86
C GLU A 143 -1.93 6.03 -11.59
N THR A 144 -0.95 5.85 -10.71
CA THR A 144 -0.02 6.91 -10.29
C THR A 144 1.40 6.51 -10.70
N PRO A 145 1.98 7.13 -11.74
CA PRO A 145 3.30 6.77 -12.22
C PRO A 145 4.39 7.21 -11.24
N PHE A 146 5.49 6.44 -11.22
CA PHE A 146 6.75 6.87 -10.64
C PHE A 146 7.56 7.67 -11.65
N HIS A 147 8.36 8.59 -11.14
CA HIS A 147 9.31 9.39 -11.92
C HIS A 147 10.71 9.34 -11.31
N LEU A 148 11.70 9.61 -12.15
CA LEU A 148 13.05 9.92 -11.73
C LEU A 148 13.16 11.43 -11.52
N TYR A 149 13.58 11.83 -10.33
CA TYR A 149 13.84 13.23 -9.96
C TYR A 149 15.33 13.45 -9.73
N LEU A 150 15.86 14.57 -10.25
CA LEU A 150 17.28 14.86 -10.26
C LEU A 150 17.57 16.32 -9.86
N ASN A 151 18.76 16.55 -9.28
CA ASN A 151 19.31 17.89 -9.06
C ASN A 151 20.17 18.37 -10.24
N ARG A 152 20.46 17.52 -11.23
CA ARG A 152 21.20 17.79 -12.46
C ARG A 152 20.50 17.26 -13.68
N LYS A 153 20.74 17.88 -14.84
CA LYS A 153 20.16 17.47 -16.11
C LYS A 153 20.85 16.23 -16.67
N ILE A 154 20.08 15.39 -17.35
CA ILE A 154 20.57 14.30 -18.19
C ILE A 154 19.93 14.46 -19.58
N ASP A 155 20.67 14.10 -20.64
CA ASP A 155 20.18 14.22 -22.03
C ASP A 155 19.67 12.88 -22.57
N LYS A 156 20.02 11.77 -21.94
CA LYS A 156 19.61 10.41 -22.28
C LYS A 156 19.42 9.58 -20.99
N PRO A 157 18.71 8.44 -21.04
CA PRO A 157 18.52 7.57 -19.88
C PRO A 157 19.79 6.76 -19.56
N ASP A 158 20.87 7.46 -19.26
CA ASP A 158 22.17 6.95 -18.83
C ASP A 158 22.47 7.56 -17.45
N LEU A 159 22.59 6.70 -16.44
CA LEU A 159 22.77 7.11 -15.05
C LEU A 159 24.16 6.78 -14.51
N ASN A 160 25.15 6.52 -15.41
CA ASN A 160 26.52 6.35 -15.00
C ASN A 160 27.03 7.58 -14.24
N GLY A 161 27.60 7.36 -13.04
CA GLY A 161 28.06 8.43 -12.16
C GLY A 161 26.93 9.22 -11.46
N VAL A 162 25.68 8.77 -11.54
CA VAL A 162 24.54 9.34 -10.79
C VAL A 162 24.30 8.49 -9.54
N LYS A 163 24.23 9.13 -8.38
CA LYS A 163 23.86 8.50 -7.12
C LYS A 163 22.38 8.72 -6.86
N LEU A 164 21.60 7.66 -6.75
CA LEU A 164 20.17 7.76 -6.55
C LEU A 164 19.73 7.16 -5.22
N ARG A 165 18.91 7.90 -4.51
CA ARG A 165 18.13 7.34 -3.42
C ARG A 165 17.05 6.44 -3.99
N ILE A 166 16.96 5.25 -3.43
CA ILE A 166 15.93 4.27 -3.79
C ILE A 166 15.19 3.72 -2.57
N THR A 167 14.05 3.12 -2.87
CA THR A 167 13.48 1.96 -2.18
C THR A 167 13.66 0.74 -3.10
N PRO A 168 13.41 -0.49 -2.65
CA PRO A 168 13.54 -1.68 -3.51
C PRO A 168 12.84 -1.56 -4.86
N VAL A 169 11.74 -0.80 -4.93
CA VAL A 169 10.89 -0.63 -6.12
C VAL A 169 11.63 -0.21 -7.40
N TYR A 170 12.73 0.54 -7.28
CA TYR A 170 13.42 1.10 -8.45
C TYR A 170 14.75 0.40 -8.76
N ARG A 171 15.21 -0.50 -7.90
CA ARG A 171 16.56 -1.05 -7.89
C ARG A 171 16.98 -1.55 -9.27
N GLU A 172 16.27 -2.50 -9.81
CA GLU A 172 16.64 -3.20 -11.04
C GLU A 172 16.67 -2.23 -12.22
N PHE A 173 15.69 -1.33 -12.29
CA PHE A 173 15.57 -0.37 -13.37
C PHE A 173 16.70 0.65 -13.35
N PHE A 174 16.95 1.33 -12.24
CA PHE A 174 18.01 2.32 -12.17
C PHE A 174 19.40 1.71 -12.23
N GLN A 175 19.59 0.51 -11.68
CA GLN A 175 20.83 -0.24 -11.81
C GLN A 175 21.11 -0.61 -13.27
N SER A 176 20.09 -0.97 -14.04
CA SER A 176 20.23 -1.29 -15.48
C SER A 176 20.63 -0.11 -16.34
N MET A 177 20.52 1.11 -15.82
CA MET A 177 20.98 2.36 -16.46
C MET A 177 22.31 2.87 -15.90
N GLY A 178 22.96 2.14 -14.98
CA GLY A 178 24.29 2.47 -14.46
C GLY A 178 24.31 3.31 -13.17
N ALA A 179 23.16 3.57 -12.53
CA ALA A 179 23.13 4.36 -11.28
C ALA A 179 23.80 3.66 -10.10
N THR A 180 24.45 4.45 -9.24
CA THR A 180 24.83 4.04 -7.89
C THR A 180 23.63 4.21 -6.96
N LEU A 181 23.25 3.17 -6.21
CA LEU A 181 22.00 3.12 -5.47
C LEU A 181 22.21 3.17 -3.97
N ILE A 182 21.49 4.05 -3.28
CA ILE A 182 21.48 4.22 -1.82
C ILE A 182 20.05 4.06 -1.32
N GLN A 183 19.80 3.03 -0.52
CA GLN A 183 18.46 2.77 0.04
C GLN A 183 18.28 3.51 1.35
N THR A 184 17.27 4.40 1.41
CA THR A 184 16.85 5.07 2.65
C THR A 184 15.34 5.21 2.74
N PRO A 185 14.77 5.28 3.96
CA PRO A 185 13.35 5.57 4.13
C PRO A 185 12.99 7.00 3.67
N PRO A 186 11.71 7.29 3.40
CA PRO A 186 11.28 8.61 2.89
C PRO A 186 11.68 9.80 3.78
N GLY A 187 11.68 9.62 5.10
CA GLY A 187 12.03 10.70 6.04
C GLY A 187 13.48 11.21 5.96
N GLU A 188 14.38 10.45 5.31
CA GLU A 188 15.82 10.78 5.22
C GLU A 188 16.23 11.40 3.88
N VAL A 189 15.32 11.45 2.89
CA VAL A 189 15.66 11.86 1.51
C VAL A 189 16.10 13.32 1.42
N TYR A 190 15.40 14.23 2.13
CA TYR A 190 15.78 15.64 2.13
C TYR A 190 17.23 15.84 2.57
N THR A 191 17.60 15.24 3.68
CA THR A 191 18.97 15.34 4.23
C THR A 191 20.01 14.69 3.30
N ALA A 192 19.67 13.57 2.65
CA ALA A 192 20.56 12.92 1.69
C ALA A 192 20.81 13.79 0.46
N LEU A 193 19.79 14.47 -0.06
CA LEU A 193 19.91 15.46 -1.16
C LEU A 193 20.69 16.69 -0.73
N GLU A 194 20.38 17.25 0.43
CA GLU A 194 21.04 18.46 0.98
C GLU A 194 22.53 18.27 1.18
N ARG A 195 22.94 17.11 1.68
CA ARG A 195 24.35 16.75 1.90
C ARG A 195 25.09 16.25 0.66
N GLY A 196 24.41 16.17 -0.49
CA GLY A 196 25.00 15.63 -1.72
C GLY A 196 25.36 14.15 -1.65
N VAL A 197 24.75 13.40 -0.73
CA VAL A 197 24.88 11.94 -0.66
C VAL A 197 24.27 11.29 -1.89
N VAL A 198 23.19 11.87 -2.41
CA VAL A 198 22.50 11.47 -3.63
C VAL A 198 22.25 12.66 -4.55
N ASP A 199 22.20 12.39 -5.87
CA ASP A 199 21.91 13.35 -6.93
C ASP A 199 20.43 13.40 -7.31
N GLY A 200 19.65 12.46 -6.79
CA GLY A 200 18.23 12.35 -7.11
C GLY A 200 17.58 11.11 -6.45
N TYR A 201 16.36 10.84 -6.88
CA TYR A 201 15.53 9.77 -6.28
C TYR A 201 14.42 9.32 -7.23
N GLY A 202 13.89 8.12 -6.99
CA GLY A 202 12.61 7.68 -7.54
C GLY A 202 11.47 8.02 -6.59
N TRP A 203 10.35 8.54 -7.12
CA TRP A 203 9.13 8.80 -6.35
C TRP A 203 7.91 8.92 -7.28
N PRO A 204 6.68 8.65 -6.79
CA PRO A 204 5.47 8.95 -7.54
C PRO A 204 5.34 10.44 -7.89
N ILE A 205 4.43 10.75 -8.82
CA ILE A 205 4.23 12.13 -9.28
C ILE A 205 3.86 13.09 -8.14
N HIS A 206 3.12 12.63 -7.14
CA HIS A 206 2.76 13.43 -5.97
C HIS A 206 3.56 13.04 -4.72
N GLY A 207 3.66 13.97 -3.76
CA GLY A 207 4.27 13.74 -2.45
C GLY A 207 5.65 14.37 -2.25
N ILE A 208 6.31 14.90 -3.28
CA ILE A 208 7.65 15.52 -3.12
C ILE A 208 7.61 16.82 -2.33
N PHE A 209 6.45 17.46 -2.21
CA PHE A 209 6.24 18.65 -1.38
C PHE A 209 5.99 18.31 0.09
N ASP A 210 5.55 17.10 0.40
CA ASP A 210 5.20 16.70 1.77
C ASP A 210 6.39 16.76 2.74
N LEU A 211 7.58 16.47 2.20
CA LEU A 211 8.84 16.43 2.94
C LEU A 211 9.89 17.40 2.38
N ASN A 212 9.44 18.44 1.67
CA ASN A 212 10.24 19.53 1.10
C ASN A 212 11.30 19.09 0.07
N TRP A 213 11.18 17.89 -0.52
CA TRP A 213 12.18 17.41 -1.49
C TRP A 213 12.26 18.28 -2.74
N HIS A 214 11.16 18.97 -3.09
CA HIS A 214 11.08 19.91 -4.21
C HIS A 214 12.13 21.02 -4.13
N GLU A 215 12.57 21.45 -2.93
CA GLU A 215 13.60 22.48 -2.74
C GLU A 215 14.98 22.04 -3.25
N LYS A 216 15.24 20.74 -3.31
CA LYS A 216 16.49 20.13 -3.76
C LYS A 216 16.38 19.45 -5.12
N THR A 217 15.20 19.56 -5.78
CA THR A 217 14.88 18.93 -7.05
C THR A 217 14.85 19.98 -8.15
N LYS A 218 15.56 19.74 -9.25
CA LYS A 218 15.58 20.63 -10.41
C LYS A 218 14.89 20.02 -11.64
N PHE A 219 14.90 18.70 -11.75
CA PHE A 219 14.42 18.02 -12.94
C PHE A 219 13.55 16.81 -12.56
N ARG A 220 12.52 16.59 -13.38
CA ARG A 220 11.73 15.36 -13.42
C ARG A 220 11.82 14.74 -14.81
N VAL A 221 12.07 13.46 -14.89
CA VAL A 221 12.09 12.71 -16.16
C VAL A 221 10.68 12.23 -16.50
N ASP A 222 10.21 12.53 -17.70
CA ASP A 222 9.01 12.02 -18.34
C ASP A 222 9.37 11.21 -19.60
N PRO A 223 8.61 10.14 -19.90
CA PRO A 223 7.44 9.65 -19.16
C PRO A 223 7.80 8.99 -17.83
N GLY A 224 6.80 8.87 -16.96
CA GLY A 224 6.89 8.02 -15.78
C GLY A 224 6.91 6.53 -16.13
N PHE A 225 7.23 5.70 -15.16
CA PHE A 225 7.32 4.23 -15.28
C PHE A 225 6.64 3.57 -14.07
N TYR A 226 6.29 2.29 -14.17
CA TYR A 226 5.59 1.55 -13.11
C TYR A 226 4.32 2.27 -12.61
N ASN A 227 3.66 1.68 -11.61
CA ASN A 227 2.55 2.29 -10.91
C ASN A 227 2.77 2.23 -9.40
N ALA A 228 2.55 3.34 -8.73
CA ALA A 228 2.55 3.36 -7.27
C ALA A 228 1.44 2.44 -6.76
N GLU A 229 1.80 1.69 -5.74
CA GLU A 229 0.89 0.84 -5.00
C GLU A 229 1.01 1.22 -3.53
N VAL A 230 -0.09 1.70 -2.96
CA VAL A 230 -0.23 1.84 -1.51
C VAL A 230 -1.50 1.11 -1.11
N SER A 231 -1.39 0.25 -0.12
CA SER A 231 -2.43 -0.68 0.27
C SER A 231 -2.69 -0.66 1.77
N ILE A 232 -3.85 -1.18 2.14
CA ILE A 232 -4.14 -1.60 3.51
C ILE A 232 -3.91 -3.10 3.58
N ILE A 233 -2.99 -3.51 4.43
CA ILE A 233 -2.73 -4.91 4.77
C ILE A 233 -3.17 -5.20 6.20
N MET A 234 -3.56 -6.44 6.47
CA MET A 234 -4.00 -6.90 7.79
C MET A 234 -3.35 -8.23 8.16
N ASN A 235 -3.10 -8.45 9.44
CA ASN A 235 -2.67 -9.75 9.96
C ASN A 235 -3.75 -10.82 9.71
N LEU A 236 -3.36 -11.95 9.11
CA LEU A 236 -4.30 -13.01 8.74
C LEU A 236 -4.95 -13.68 9.98
N ASP A 237 -4.21 -13.84 11.08
CA ASP A 237 -4.77 -14.45 12.28
C ASP A 237 -5.76 -13.51 12.97
N ALA A 238 -5.50 -12.20 12.95
CA ALA A 238 -6.46 -11.20 13.40
C ALA A 238 -7.71 -11.21 12.51
N TRP A 239 -7.56 -11.32 11.19
CA TRP A 239 -8.66 -11.46 10.24
C TRP A 239 -9.53 -12.69 10.51
N LYS A 240 -8.91 -13.85 10.78
CA LYS A 240 -9.61 -15.09 11.09
C LYS A 240 -10.43 -15.04 12.37
N LYS A 241 -10.02 -14.23 13.35
CA LYS A 241 -10.73 -14.03 14.62
C LYS A 241 -11.99 -13.15 14.48
N LEU A 242 -12.12 -12.39 13.39
CA LEU A 242 -13.29 -11.56 13.15
C LEU A 242 -14.53 -12.40 12.87
N THR A 243 -15.68 -11.91 13.32
CA THR A 243 -16.98 -12.51 12.96
C THR A 243 -17.29 -12.28 11.47
N PRO A 244 -18.20 -13.06 10.86
CA PRO A 244 -18.65 -12.82 9.49
C PRO A 244 -19.15 -11.39 9.27
N GLN A 245 -19.91 -10.83 10.25
CA GLN A 245 -20.39 -9.44 10.18
C GLN A 245 -19.25 -8.42 10.14
N GLN A 246 -18.23 -8.60 11.00
CA GLN A 246 -17.07 -7.71 11.05
C GLN A 246 -16.26 -7.79 9.75
N ARG A 247 -16.03 -8.99 9.22
CA ARG A 247 -15.34 -9.17 7.93
C ARG A 247 -16.09 -8.50 6.78
N SER A 248 -17.39 -8.75 6.66
CA SER A 248 -18.22 -8.14 5.62
C SER A 248 -18.22 -6.60 5.71
N PHE A 249 -18.25 -6.04 6.93
CA PHE A 249 -18.15 -4.61 7.15
C PHE A 249 -16.79 -4.08 6.67
N ILE A 250 -15.68 -4.72 7.05
CA ILE A 250 -14.31 -4.31 6.67
C ILE A 250 -14.14 -4.39 5.15
N GLU A 251 -14.60 -5.47 4.51
CA GLU A 251 -14.57 -5.64 3.05
C GLU A 251 -15.34 -4.51 2.33
N LYS A 252 -16.53 -4.16 2.83
CA LYS A 252 -17.30 -3.02 2.30
C LYS A 252 -16.53 -1.71 2.42
N GLN A 253 -15.87 -1.46 3.54
CA GLN A 253 -15.07 -0.26 3.75
C GLN A 253 -13.78 -0.28 2.89
N ALA A 254 -13.18 -1.44 2.65
CA ALA A 254 -12.06 -1.61 1.74
C ALA A 254 -12.44 -1.21 0.29
N LEU A 255 -13.60 -1.66 -0.19
CA LEU A 255 -14.12 -1.25 -1.50
C LEU A 255 -14.44 0.25 -1.56
N ALA A 256 -14.93 0.84 -0.48
CA ALA A 256 -15.15 2.28 -0.40
C ALA A 256 -13.84 3.08 -0.48
N LEU A 257 -12.75 2.56 0.11
CA LEU A 257 -11.42 3.15 -0.01
C LEU A 257 -10.91 3.08 -1.46
N GLU A 258 -11.07 1.93 -2.13
CA GLU A 258 -10.67 1.77 -3.53
C GLU A 258 -11.48 2.65 -4.49
N ALA A 259 -12.74 2.92 -4.19
CA ALA A 259 -13.57 3.84 -4.99
C ALA A 259 -13.02 5.27 -5.02
N MET A 260 -12.15 5.64 -4.07
CA MET A 260 -11.45 6.93 -4.07
C MET A 260 -10.31 7.00 -5.09
N ASN A 261 -9.90 5.90 -5.70
CA ASN A 261 -8.76 5.87 -6.66
C ASN A 261 -8.95 6.78 -7.88
N GLY A 262 -10.17 7.03 -8.32
CA GLY A 262 -10.46 7.97 -9.41
C GLY A 262 -9.95 9.41 -9.16
N HIS A 263 -9.73 9.78 -7.90
CA HIS A 263 -9.19 11.08 -7.52
C HIS A 263 -7.70 11.25 -7.87
N TRP A 264 -6.93 10.16 -7.87
CA TRP A 264 -5.48 10.23 -8.11
C TRP A 264 -5.12 10.79 -9.47
N LYS A 265 -5.90 10.49 -10.50
CA LYS A 265 -5.65 10.99 -11.85
C LYS A 265 -5.68 12.52 -11.91
N LYS A 266 -6.64 13.14 -11.24
CA LYS A 266 -6.73 14.60 -11.11
C LYS A 266 -5.57 15.15 -10.30
N LEU A 267 -5.26 14.53 -9.16
CA LEU A 267 -4.16 14.93 -8.30
C LEU A 267 -2.80 14.83 -9.02
N ASN A 268 -2.59 13.79 -9.83
CA ASN A 268 -1.37 13.66 -10.65
C ASN A 268 -1.19 14.84 -11.60
N GLN A 269 -2.27 15.32 -12.21
CA GLN A 269 -2.23 16.49 -13.08
C GLN A 269 -1.93 17.78 -12.28
N GLU A 270 -2.62 17.99 -11.17
CA GLU A 270 -2.41 19.15 -10.28
C GLU A 270 -0.97 19.20 -9.76
N GLU A 271 -0.40 18.05 -9.37
CA GLU A 271 0.99 17.97 -8.91
C GLU A 271 2.00 18.20 -10.05
N THR A 272 1.70 17.74 -11.27
CA THR A 272 2.54 18.05 -12.45
C THR A 272 2.64 19.57 -12.67
N GLU A 273 1.52 20.27 -12.61
CA GLU A 273 1.46 21.73 -12.74
C GLU A 273 2.17 22.43 -11.58
N ARG A 274 1.97 21.94 -10.35
CA ARG A 274 2.61 22.48 -9.14
C ARG A 274 4.12 22.36 -9.20
N GLN A 275 4.64 21.22 -9.67
CA GLN A 275 6.07 21.00 -9.87
C GLN A 275 6.65 21.99 -10.89
N ALA A 276 5.99 22.17 -12.03
CA ALA A 276 6.42 23.14 -13.04
C ALA A 276 6.43 24.59 -12.49
N LYS A 277 5.39 24.97 -11.75
CA LYS A 277 5.30 26.30 -11.09
C LYS A 277 6.39 26.52 -10.03
N SER A 278 6.90 25.45 -9.41
CA SER A 278 7.99 25.51 -8.43
C SER A 278 9.39 25.52 -9.07
N GLY A 279 9.48 25.54 -10.41
CA GLY A 279 10.74 25.60 -11.14
C GLY A 279 11.38 24.24 -11.44
N ILE A 280 10.64 23.13 -11.26
CA ILE A 280 11.12 21.80 -11.65
C ILE A 280 10.90 21.62 -13.15
N GLU A 281 12.00 21.53 -13.91
CA GLU A 281 11.96 21.32 -15.35
C GLU A 281 11.66 19.86 -15.68
N THR A 282 10.85 19.64 -16.73
CA THR A 282 10.56 18.29 -17.22
C THR A 282 11.57 17.91 -18.30
N ILE A 283 12.37 16.87 -18.07
CA ILE A 283 13.21 16.23 -19.08
C ILE A 283 12.32 15.28 -19.89
N LYS A 284 12.19 15.53 -21.18
CA LYS A 284 11.51 14.66 -22.14
C LYS A 284 12.52 14.17 -23.16
N PHE A 285 12.63 12.87 -23.30
CA PHE A 285 13.39 12.25 -24.38
C PHE A 285 12.58 12.25 -25.68
N ASP A 286 13.22 12.00 -26.80
CA ASP A 286 12.50 11.76 -28.06
C ASP A 286 11.54 10.55 -27.91
N PRO A 287 10.54 10.39 -28.80
CA PRO A 287 9.52 9.36 -28.67
C PRO A 287 10.08 7.92 -28.63
N ALA A 288 11.12 7.62 -29.40
CA ALA A 288 11.72 6.29 -29.45
C ALA A 288 12.47 5.98 -28.16
N THR A 289 13.28 6.92 -27.66
CA THR A 289 13.98 6.83 -26.38
C THR A 289 13.00 6.73 -25.21
N SER A 290 11.92 7.53 -25.22
CA SER A 290 10.87 7.50 -24.20
C SER A 290 10.19 6.13 -24.13
N LYS A 291 9.85 5.56 -25.29
CA LYS A 291 9.28 4.20 -25.36
C LYS A 291 10.26 3.17 -24.83
N SER A 292 11.52 3.20 -25.27
CA SER A 292 12.55 2.27 -24.83
C SER A 292 12.82 2.36 -23.32
N TYR A 293 12.77 3.56 -22.76
CA TYR A 293 12.91 3.80 -21.31
C TYR A 293 11.81 3.09 -20.49
N VAL A 294 10.55 3.22 -20.91
CA VAL A 294 9.42 2.56 -20.25
C VAL A 294 9.45 1.04 -20.47
N ASP A 295 9.66 0.60 -21.71
CA ASP A 295 9.74 -0.84 -22.03
C ASP A 295 10.81 -1.53 -21.19
N LYS A 296 11.99 -0.92 -21.08
CA LYS A 296 13.11 -1.42 -20.26
C LYS A 296 12.73 -1.53 -18.78
N ALA A 297 11.98 -0.56 -18.24
CA ALA A 297 11.53 -0.63 -16.85
C ALA A 297 10.69 -1.89 -16.60
N TYR A 298 9.69 -2.15 -17.44
CA TYR A 298 8.83 -3.34 -17.29
C TYR A 298 9.57 -4.64 -17.60
N GLU A 299 10.45 -4.64 -18.61
CA GLU A 299 11.26 -5.82 -18.94
C GLU A 299 12.14 -6.26 -17.77
N VAL A 300 12.97 -5.36 -17.25
CA VAL A 300 13.86 -5.69 -16.13
C VAL A 300 13.09 -5.98 -14.85
N GLY A 301 11.96 -5.27 -14.61
CA GLY A 301 11.10 -5.51 -13.47
C GLY A 301 10.50 -6.91 -13.48
N TRP A 302 9.89 -7.34 -14.59
CA TRP A 302 9.34 -8.68 -14.71
C TRP A 302 10.40 -9.78 -14.77
N ALA A 303 11.54 -9.53 -15.41
CA ALA A 303 12.66 -10.49 -15.39
C ALA A 303 13.15 -10.73 -13.96
N HIS A 304 13.32 -9.68 -13.17
CA HIS A 304 13.66 -9.78 -11.75
C HIS A 304 12.57 -10.50 -10.95
N ALA A 305 11.31 -10.11 -11.11
CA ALA A 305 10.17 -10.70 -10.41
C ALA A 305 10.08 -12.21 -10.62
N ILE A 306 10.19 -12.67 -11.87
CA ILE A 306 10.14 -14.09 -12.21
C ILE A 306 11.35 -14.84 -11.65
N LYS A 307 12.53 -14.22 -11.66
CA LYS A 307 13.74 -14.81 -11.07
C LYS A 307 13.61 -14.97 -9.54
N GLN A 308 13.03 -13.98 -8.85
CA GLN A 308 12.83 -14.00 -7.40
C GLN A 308 11.75 -14.97 -6.96
N SER A 309 10.72 -15.13 -7.76
CA SER A 309 9.60 -16.03 -7.50
C SER A 309 9.19 -16.79 -8.75
N PRO A 310 9.93 -17.87 -9.11
CA PRO A 310 9.59 -18.68 -10.28
C PRO A 310 8.20 -19.34 -10.19
N GLU A 311 7.72 -19.58 -8.97
CA GLU A 311 6.38 -20.17 -8.72
C GLU A 311 5.26 -19.18 -9.02
N HIS A 312 5.39 -17.91 -8.57
CA HIS A 312 4.28 -16.94 -8.63
C HIS A 312 4.48 -15.86 -9.69
N GLY A 313 5.72 -15.54 -10.05
CA GLY A 313 6.05 -14.46 -10.99
C GLY A 313 5.37 -14.57 -12.35
N PRO A 314 5.41 -15.74 -13.04
CA PRO A 314 4.74 -15.91 -14.33
C PRO A 314 3.23 -15.69 -14.26
N GLN A 315 2.57 -16.23 -13.23
CA GLN A 315 1.12 -16.06 -13.06
C GLN A 315 0.76 -14.61 -12.70
N MET A 316 1.53 -13.97 -11.82
CA MET A 316 1.31 -12.56 -11.50
C MET A 316 1.51 -11.68 -12.73
N ARG A 317 2.54 -11.93 -13.54
CA ARG A 317 2.74 -11.21 -14.80
C ARG A 317 1.52 -11.35 -15.72
N LYS A 318 1.00 -12.56 -15.90
CA LYS A 318 -0.19 -12.81 -16.72
C LYS A 318 -1.42 -12.03 -16.23
N LEU A 319 -1.61 -11.91 -14.91
CA LEU A 319 -2.78 -11.27 -14.30
C LEU A 319 -2.66 -9.76 -14.20
N LEU A 320 -1.43 -9.22 -14.15
CA LEU A 320 -1.15 -7.80 -13.89
C LEU A 320 -0.70 -7.03 -15.14
N SER A 321 -0.35 -7.68 -16.25
CA SER A 321 0.02 -7.04 -17.52
C SER A 321 -1.17 -6.94 -18.47
N LYS A 322 -1.11 -5.92 -19.36
CA LYS A 322 -2.02 -5.77 -20.53
C LYS A 322 -1.45 -6.46 -21.74
#